data_a9853f62773fd126f88fe28db22da604
#
_entry.id   a9853f62773fd126f88fe28db22da604
#
_cell.length_a   1.000
_cell.length_b   1.000
_cell.length_c   1.000
_cell.angle_alpha   90.00
_cell.angle_beta   90.00
_cell.angle_gamma   90.00
#
_symmetry.space_group_name_H-M   'P 1'
#
loop_
_entity.id
_entity.type
_entity.pdbx_description
1 polymer ?
#
loop_
_entity_poly.entity_id
_entity_poly.type
_entity_poly.pdbx_seq_one_letter_code
_entity_poly.pdbx_strand_id
1 'polypeptide(L)'
;MVLPGKQTRTLAFRPCGTVVLEAHIKSNVRDKSDGSKKGRKLRVLRLDAETLSDPNHQAYQAMANLDETLSAYDVVVASPSIETGVSINLEGHFDSVWGYSAGKLPAINLVQMLWRLRDEVPRYLWVRQSGFSFIGNGATSYKSLAQSQDKLTQSNIAQLRHAEIELDTIDGSIDPICTRTWTKMAARQNQHLYRYRETIEELLSDQGHRVNPPDTNISSGEQETIKEEVKQSRDEAWEARCEMVAQALEIDEKRAKELEDSRSKTRNESDCLRKHQLQQRYHIPIETGLVKKDDEGWYKQLRFHYYLTVGRDDLRERDRALLNSMLEAGGGAAFKPDINRTLLGAKIAASEILGLPKLLDDPEREFRASDDI
;
A
#
# COMPACT_ATOMS: atom_id res chain seq x y z
N MET A 1 20.34 -2.46 5.47
CA MET A 1 20.53 -3.92 5.31
C MET A 1 22.02 -4.13 5.07
N VAL A 2 22.74 -4.61 6.06
CA VAL A 2 24.16 -4.97 5.92
C VAL A 2 24.17 -6.46 5.64
N LEU A 3 24.65 -6.85 4.46
CA LEU A 3 24.82 -8.27 4.13
C LEU A 3 26.00 -8.82 4.94
N PRO A 4 25.82 -9.86 5.77
CA PRO A 4 26.92 -10.39 6.57
C PRO A 4 27.98 -11.03 5.68
N GLY A 5 29.22 -10.57 5.78
CA GLY A 5 30.47 -11.16 5.39
C GLY A 5 30.59 -11.77 3.99
N LYS A 6 30.45 -13.01 3.75
CA LYS A 6 30.67 -13.70 2.46
C LYS A 6 29.40 -13.96 1.66
N GLN A 7 28.23 -13.57 2.16
CA GLN A 7 26.93 -13.93 1.57
C GLN A 7 26.47 -12.84 0.63
N THR A 8 26.41 -13.13 -0.66
CA THR A 8 26.07 -12.15 -1.72
C THR A 8 24.76 -12.42 -2.42
N ARG A 9 24.25 -13.65 -2.34
CA ARG A 9 23.00 -14.03 -2.99
C ARG A 9 21.84 -14.01 -2.01
N THR A 10 20.88 -13.16 -2.26
CA THR A 10 19.83 -12.86 -1.28
C THR A 10 18.47 -12.76 -1.94
N LEU A 11 17.47 -13.39 -1.32
CA LEU A 11 16.07 -13.17 -1.60
C LEU A 11 15.47 -12.27 -0.52
N ALA A 12 14.96 -11.11 -0.92
CA ALA A 12 14.39 -10.12 -0.01
C ALA A 12 12.90 -9.89 -0.28
N PHE A 13 12.08 -10.04 0.76
CA PHE A 13 10.65 -9.76 0.72
C PHE A 13 10.32 -8.43 1.39
N ARG A 14 9.67 -7.53 0.65
CA ARG A 14 9.28 -6.21 1.14
C ARG A 14 7.90 -5.80 0.62
N PRO A 15 6.91 -5.54 1.49
CA PRO A 15 5.55 -5.19 1.08
C PRO A 15 5.43 -3.87 0.33
N CYS A 16 6.39 -2.97 0.47
CA CYS A 16 6.42 -1.68 -0.23
C CYS A 16 7.84 -1.17 -0.37
N GLY A 17 8.06 -0.29 -1.34
CA GLY A 17 9.36 0.34 -1.59
C GLY A 17 10.41 -0.61 -2.19
N THR A 18 9.99 -1.59 -2.98
CA THR A 18 10.88 -2.47 -3.75
C THR A 18 11.76 -1.69 -4.70
N VAL A 19 11.22 -0.64 -5.34
CA VAL A 19 11.95 0.29 -6.23
C VAL A 19 13.12 0.94 -5.49
N VAL A 20 12.87 1.46 -4.27
CA VAL A 20 13.90 2.12 -3.46
C VAL A 20 15.00 1.15 -3.05
N LEU A 21 14.62 -0.07 -2.63
CA LEU A 21 15.59 -1.07 -2.24
C LEU A 21 16.43 -1.54 -3.44
N GLU A 22 15.80 -1.74 -4.59
CA GLU A 22 16.50 -2.06 -5.84
C GLU A 22 17.50 -0.97 -6.21
N ALA A 23 17.08 0.30 -6.21
CA ALA A 23 17.94 1.43 -6.53
C ALA A 23 19.13 1.56 -5.56
N HIS A 24 18.86 1.42 -4.26
CA HIS A 24 19.91 1.47 -3.22
C HIS A 24 20.93 0.34 -3.41
N ILE A 25 20.48 -0.91 -3.64
CA ILE A 25 21.38 -2.04 -3.83
C ILE A 25 22.23 -1.84 -5.09
N LYS A 26 21.63 -1.45 -6.22
CA LYS A 26 22.35 -1.20 -7.48
C LYS A 26 23.41 -0.11 -7.35
N SER A 27 23.14 0.93 -6.56
CA SER A 27 24.03 2.07 -6.40
C SER A 27 25.13 1.85 -5.37
N ASN A 28 24.78 1.31 -4.20
CA ASN A 28 25.60 1.34 -3.00
C ASN A 28 26.19 -0.02 -2.60
N VAL A 29 25.56 -1.13 -3.02
CA VAL A 29 26.04 -2.46 -2.63
C VAL A 29 26.93 -3.08 -3.72
N ARG A 30 28.06 -3.64 -3.30
CA ARG A 30 29.03 -4.32 -4.17
C ARG A 30 29.40 -5.68 -3.60
N ASP A 31 29.55 -6.63 -4.48
CA ASP A 31 30.10 -7.94 -4.15
C ASP A 31 31.62 -7.84 -4.08
N LYS A 32 32.17 -8.13 -2.93
CA LYS A 32 33.62 -8.15 -2.66
C LYS A 32 34.14 -9.58 -2.39
N SER A 33 33.36 -10.60 -2.70
CA SER A 33 33.75 -11.99 -2.48
C SER A 33 35.00 -12.40 -3.26
N ASP A 34 35.31 -11.71 -4.36
CA ASP A 34 36.50 -11.86 -5.18
C ASP A 34 37.77 -11.20 -4.62
N GLY A 35 37.67 -10.54 -3.46
CA GLY A 35 38.76 -9.80 -2.83
C GLY A 35 39.09 -8.45 -3.51
N SER A 36 38.32 -8.02 -4.51
CA SER A 36 38.55 -6.75 -5.19
C SER A 36 38.23 -5.55 -4.31
N LYS A 37 39.04 -4.47 -4.40
CA LYS A 37 38.80 -3.22 -3.62
C LYS A 37 37.48 -2.53 -4.02
N LYS A 38 37.09 -2.62 -5.29
CA LYS A 38 35.88 -1.98 -5.81
C LYS A 38 34.64 -2.87 -5.74
N GLY A 39 34.83 -4.21 -5.73
CA GLY A 39 33.75 -5.17 -5.82
C GLY A 39 32.99 -5.11 -7.16
N ARG A 40 32.33 -6.20 -7.55
CA ARG A 40 31.48 -6.24 -8.74
C ARG A 40 30.08 -5.69 -8.44
N LYS A 41 29.40 -5.20 -9.46
CA LYS A 41 27.99 -4.85 -9.36
C LYS A 41 27.14 -6.13 -9.23
N LEU A 42 26.17 -6.09 -8.31
CA LEU A 42 25.20 -7.18 -8.17
C LEU A 42 24.16 -7.14 -9.28
N ARG A 43 23.77 -8.32 -9.76
CA ARG A 43 22.60 -8.47 -10.64
C ARG A 43 21.36 -8.51 -9.77
N VAL A 44 20.52 -7.50 -9.88
CA VAL A 44 19.34 -7.32 -9.04
C VAL A 44 18.08 -7.46 -9.87
N LEU A 45 17.15 -8.31 -9.47
CA LEU A 45 15.83 -8.44 -10.06
C LEU A 45 14.78 -7.92 -9.07
N ARG A 46 13.89 -7.08 -9.55
CA ARG A 46 12.69 -6.65 -8.81
C ARG A 46 11.48 -7.41 -9.32
N LEU A 47 10.72 -7.99 -8.37
CA LEU A 47 9.47 -8.71 -8.63
C LEU A 47 8.32 -8.04 -7.88
N ASP A 48 7.57 -7.22 -8.56
CA ASP A 48 6.33 -6.60 -8.07
C ASP A 48 5.30 -6.49 -9.19
N ALA A 49 4.12 -5.96 -8.89
CA ALA A 49 3.03 -5.86 -9.86
C ALA A 49 3.42 -5.05 -11.11
N GLU A 50 4.26 -4.01 -10.95
CA GLU A 50 4.73 -3.18 -12.06
C GLU A 50 5.64 -3.99 -12.97
N THR A 51 6.68 -4.63 -12.43
CA THR A 51 7.68 -5.36 -13.20
C THR A 51 7.15 -6.65 -13.82
N LEU A 52 6.21 -7.31 -13.16
CA LEU A 52 5.56 -8.51 -13.69
C LEU A 52 4.58 -8.22 -14.83
N SER A 53 4.07 -7.00 -14.91
CA SER A 53 3.13 -6.58 -15.96
C SER A 53 3.80 -5.87 -17.15
N ASP A 54 5.06 -5.45 -17.02
CA ASP A 54 5.80 -4.72 -18.06
C ASP A 54 6.47 -5.67 -19.05
N PRO A 55 6.00 -5.75 -20.32
CA PRO A 55 6.58 -6.63 -21.33
C PRO A 55 8.06 -6.37 -21.64
N ASN A 56 8.57 -5.19 -21.31
CA ASN A 56 9.96 -4.81 -21.55
C ASN A 56 10.85 -5.13 -20.34
N HIS A 57 10.28 -5.58 -19.23
CA HIS A 57 11.04 -5.87 -18.02
C HIS A 57 11.43 -7.35 -17.96
N GLN A 58 12.63 -7.65 -17.42
CA GLN A 58 13.15 -9.02 -17.30
C GLN A 58 12.31 -9.92 -16.38
N ALA A 59 11.48 -9.34 -15.53
CA ALA A 59 10.52 -10.06 -14.67
C ALA A 59 9.22 -10.43 -15.40
N TYR A 60 9.01 -9.93 -16.61
CA TYR A 60 7.79 -10.23 -17.36
C TYR A 60 7.68 -11.73 -17.61
N GLN A 61 6.53 -12.31 -17.29
CA GLN A 61 6.28 -13.75 -17.37
C GLN A 61 7.24 -14.64 -16.53
N ALA A 62 8.06 -14.05 -15.64
CA ALA A 62 8.97 -14.80 -14.76
C ALA A 62 8.25 -15.88 -13.94
N MET A 63 6.94 -15.70 -13.66
CA MET A 63 6.14 -16.67 -12.90
C MET A 63 5.99 -18.02 -13.62
N ALA A 64 6.14 -18.07 -14.95
CA ALA A 64 6.06 -19.32 -15.71
C ALA A 64 7.32 -20.21 -15.51
N ASN A 65 8.51 -19.58 -15.40
CA ASN A 65 9.80 -20.24 -15.24
C ASN A 65 10.60 -19.55 -14.12
N LEU A 66 10.03 -19.51 -12.92
CA LEU A 66 10.56 -18.69 -11.83
C LEU A 66 11.97 -19.09 -11.42
N ASP A 67 12.21 -20.38 -11.20
CA ASP A 67 13.51 -20.89 -10.76
C ASP A 67 14.61 -20.55 -11.78
N GLU A 68 14.37 -20.76 -13.07
CA GLU A 68 15.30 -20.40 -14.14
C GLU A 68 15.59 -18.90 -14.14
N THR A 69 14.53 -18.07 -14.07
CA THR A 69 14.69 -16.62 -14.03
C THR A 69 15.52 -16.18 -12.83
N LEU A 70 15.19 -16.67 -11.63
CA LEU A 70 15.86 -16.25 -10.40
C LEU A 70 17.33 -16.69 -10.35
N SER A 71 17.68 -17.83 -10.95
CA SER A 71 19.05 -18.34 -10.99
C SER A 71 20.06 -17.41 -11.66
N ALA A 72 19.57 -16.48 -12.51
CA ALA A 72 20.40 -15.49 -13.18
C ALA A 72 20.78 -14.29 -12.30
N TYR A 73 20.24 -14.14 -11.09
CA TYR A 73 20.41 -12.95 -10.28
C TYR A 73 21.07 -13.23 -8.93
N ASP A 74 21.82 -12.24 -8.46
CA ASP A 74 22.48 -12.31 -7.14
C ASP A 74 21.55 -11.84 -6.02
N VAL A 75 20.69 -10.87 -6.33
CA VAL A 75 19.69 -10.33 -5.38
C VAL A 75 18.33 -10.26 -6.05
N VAL A 76 17.33 -10.80 -5.37
CA VAL A 76 15.93 -10.69 -5.79
C VAL A 76 15.16 -9.92 -4.72
N VAL A 77 14.50 -8.85 -5.13
CA VAL A 77 13.63 -8.02 -4.27
C VAL A 77 12.19 -8.26 -4.67
N ALA A 78 11.45 -8.96 -3.82
CA ALA A 78 10.07 -9.34 -4.10
C ALA A 78 9.08 -8.60 -3.21
N SER A 79 7.96 -8.18 -3.82
CA SER A 79 6.78 -7.72 -3.11
C SER A 79 5.81 -8.88 -2.87
N PRO A 80 4.70 -8.68 -2.11
CA PRO A 80 3.64 -9.67 -1.98
C PRO A 80 2.98 -10.10 -3.29
N SER A 81 3.30 -9.47 -4.43
CA SER A 81 2.81 -9.91 -5.75
C SER A 81 3.22 -11.35 -6.08
N ILE A 82 4.25 -11.89 -5.40
CA ILE A 82 4.57 -13.32 -5.40
C ILE A 82 3.79 -13.98 -4.25
N GLU A 83 2.47 -14.00 -4.36
CA GLU A 83 1.61 -14.52 -3.28
C GLU A 83 1.37 -16.04 -3.35
N THR A 84 0.15 -16.44 -3.10
CA THR A 84 -0.25 -17.83 -2.96
C THR A 84 0.03 -18.68 -4.21
N GLY A 85 0.50 -19.90 -4.03
CA GLY A 85 0.73 -20.87 -5.10
C GLY A 85 2.13 -20.86 -5.72
N VAL A 86 3.00 -19.93 -5.32
CA VAL A 86 4.40 -19.87 -5.80
C VAL A 86 5.33 -20.61 -4.86
N SER A 87 6.19 -21.44 -5.43
CA SER A 87 7.30 -22.11 -4.73
C SER A 87 8.58 -21.86 -5.49
N ILE A 88 9.66 -21.55 -4.79
CA ILE A 88 11.00 -21.37 -5.34
C ILE A 88 11.80 -22.58 -4.87
N ASN A 89 12.19 -23.45 -5.81
CA ASN A 89 12.86 -24.71 -5.51
C ASN A 89 14.37 -24.67 -5.83
N LEU A 90 14.93 -23.48 -5.94
CA LEU A 90 16.37 -23.30 -6.14
C LEU A 90 17.13 -23.69 -4.88
N GLU A 91 17.93 -24.76 -4.96
CA GLU A 91 18.81 -25.22 -3.90
C GLU A 91 20.23 -24.70 -4.09
N GLY A 92 20.89 -24.26 -3.02
CA GLY A 92 22.27 -23.78 -3.01
C GLY A 92 22.54 -22.52 -3.83
N HIS A 93 21.48 -21.80 -4.27
CA HIS A 93 21.64 -20.56 -5.04
C HIS A 93 21.64 -19.33 -4.15
N PHE A 94 20.67 -19.20 -3.26
CA PHE A 94 20.60 -18.09 -2.32
C PHE A 94 21.26 -18.43 -1.00
N ASP A 95 22.00 -17.50 -0.42
CA ASP A 95 22.67 -17.65 0.87
C ASP A 95 21.77 -17.24 2.05
N SER A 96 20.72 -16.46 1.79
CA SER A 96 19.82 -15.95 2.82
C SER A 96 18.49 -15.44 2.28
N VAL A 97 17.49 -15.44 3.16
CA VAL A 97 16.19 -14.77 2.94
C VAL A 97 16.02 -13.64 3.92
N TRP A 98 15.54 -12.49 3.43
CA TRP A 98 15.31 -11.30 4.23
C TRP A 98 13.85 -10.88 4.14
N GLY A 99 13.20 -10.71 5.29
CA GLY A 99 11.84 -10.22 5.39
C GLY A 99 11.78 -8.87 6.11
N TYR A 100 11.07 -7.91 5.51
CA TYR A 100 10.79 -6.63 6.13
C TYR A 100 9.29 -6.40 6.16
N SER A 101 8.72 -6.12 7.33
CA SER A 101 7.31 -5.73 7.42
C SER A 101 7.06 -4.66 8.47
N ALA A 102 6.45 -3.57 8.03
CA ALA A 102 6.00 -2.49 8.90
C ALA A 102 4.56 -2.70 9.43
N GLY A 103 3.98 -3.91 9.27
CA GLY A 103 2.64 -4.22 9.77
C GLY A 103 1.50 -3.79 8.83
N LYS A 104 1.76 -3.73 7.52
CA LYS A 104 0.72 -3.59 6.48
C LYS A 104 0.12 -4.94 6.10
N LEU A 105 0.94 -5.98 6.05
CA LEU A 105 0.51 -7.34 5.75
C LEU A 105 0.00 -8.04 7.01
N PRO A 106 -0.98 -8.94 6.88
CA PRO A 106 -1.30 -9.91 7.91
C PRO A 106 -0.05 -10.73 8.31
N ALA A 107 0.09 -11.05 9.59
CA ALA A 107 1.25 -11.78 10.10
C ALA A 107 1.47 -13.12 9.38
N ILE A 108 0.38 -13.85 9.13
CA ILE A 108 0.43 -15.15 8.45
C ILE A 108 0.96 -15.04 7.00
N ASN A 109 0.62 -13.97 6.30
CA ASN A 109 1.10 -13.77 4.93
C ASN A 109 2.61 -13.52 4.89
N LEU A 110 3.13 -12.75 5.87
CA LEU A 110 4.57 -12.55 5.97
C LEU A 110 5.30 -13.86 6.26
N VAL A 111 4.80 -14.66 7.19
CA VAL A 111 5.38 -15.98 7.49
C VAL A 111 5.38 -16.86 6.25
N GLN A 112 4.26 -16.93 5.53
CA GLN A 112 4.18 -17.70 4.28
C GLN A 112 5.18 -17.22 3.22
N MET A 113 5.40 -15.92 3.10
CA MET A 113 6.37 -15.36 2.14
C MET A 113 7.80 -15.80 2.43
N LEU A 114 8.20 -15.88 3.70
CA LEU A 114 9.54 -16.31 4.09
C LEU A 114 9.86 -17.75 3.64
N TRP A 115 8.83 -18.59 3.50
CA TRP A 115 8.95 -20.01 3.11
C TRP A 115 8.69 -20.27 1.63
N ARG A 116 8.65 -19.20 0.80
CA ARG A 116 8.59 -19.38 -0.66
C ARG A 116 9.85 -20.03 -1.20
N LEU A 117 11.01 -19.65 -0.72
CA LEU A 117 12.24 -20.39 -0.96
C LEU A 117 12.24 -21.65 -0.08
N ARG A 118 12.31 -22.82 -0.71
CA ARG A 118 12.27 -24.12 -0.04
C ARG A 118 13.61 -24.53 0.54
N ASP A 119 14.69 -23.91 0.08
CA ASP A 119 16.04 -24.17 0.55
C ASP A 119 16.24 -23.83 2.04
N GLU A 120 17.05 -24.60 2.75
CA GLU A 120 17.37 -24.43 4.17
C GLU A 120 18.47 -23.37 4.37
N VAL A 121 18.13 -22.10 4.17
CA VAL A 121 19.05 -20.99 4.37
C VAL A 121 18.62 -20.12 5.56
N PRO A 122 19.56 -19.37 6.17
CA PRO A 122 19.22 -18.42 7.23
C PRO A 122 18.18 -17.40 6.78
N ARG A 123 17.20 -17.14 7.64
CA ARG A 123 16.14 -16.15 7.40
C ARG A 123 16.27 -15.01 8.40
N TYR A 124 16.39 -13.81 7.88
CA TYR A 124 16.50 -12.58 8.68
C TYR A 124 15.21 -11.78 8.56
N LEU A 125 14.67 -11.39 9.69
CA LEU A 125 13.36 -10.75 9.74
C LEU A 125 13.41 -9.46 10.53
N TRP A 126 12.95 -8.38 9.90
CA TRP A 126 12.64 -7.14 10.61
C TRP A 126 11.14 -6.88 10.58
N VAL A 127 10.56 -6.76 11.76
CA VAL A 127 9.14 -6.45 11.91
C VAL A 127 8.94 -5.36 12.96
N ARG A 128 7.97 -4.51 12.70
CA ARG A 128 7.54 -3.52 13.66
C ARG A 128 6.88 -4.21 14.85
N GLN A 129 6.98 -3.63 16.05
CA GLN A 129 6.37 -4.18 17.26
C GLN A 129 4.84 -4.29 17.12
N SER A 130 4.19 -3.24 16.62
CA SER A 130 2.76 -3.20 16.30
C SER A 130 2.54 -2.75 14.87
N GLY A 131 1.54 -3.31 14.20
CA GLY A 131 1.10 -2.85 12.87
C GLY A 131 0.33 -1.55 12.94
N PHE A 132 -0.04 -1.01 11.77
CA PHE A 132 -0.81 0.25 11.68
C PHE A 132 -1.99 0.18 10.71
N SER A 133 -2.16 -0.92 9.97
CA SER A 133 -3.26 -1.12 9.02
C SER A 133 -4.50 -1.72 9.69
N PHE A 134 -4.93 -1.11 10.81
CA PHE A 134 -6.11 -1.57 11.53
C PHE A 134 -7.38 -1.45 10.70
N ILE A 135 -8.26 -2.42 10.86
CA ILE A 135 -9.53 -2.50 10.15
C ILE A 135 -10.64 -1.87 11.00
N GLY A 136 -11.45 -1.04 10.35
CA GLY A 136 -12.53 -0.32 11.00
C GLY A 136 -12.00 0.64 12.08
N ASN A 137 -12.58 0.60 13.27
CA ASN A 137 -12.14 1.39 14.43
C ASN A 137 -10.94 0.78 15.18
N GLY A 138 -10.33 -0.27 14.65
CA GLY A 138 -9.20 -0.96 15.28
C GLY A 138 -9.58 -1.91 16.44
N ALA A 139 -10.85 -2.06 16.78
CA ALA A 139 -11.25 -2.93 17.89
C ALA A 139 -10.89 -4.40 17.65
N THR A 140 -10.49 -5.07 18.73
CA THR A 140 -10.17 -6.51 18.75
C THR A 140 -11.39 -7.38 19.08
N SER A 141 -12.53 -6.77 19.39
CA SER A 141 -13.81 -7.43 19.58
C SER A 141 -14.69 -7.28 18.34
N TYR A 142 -15.18 -8.40 17.83
CA TYR A 142 -16.11 -8.39 16.69
C TYR A 142 -17.43 -7.66 17.01
N LYS A 143 -17.90 -7.69 18.27
CA LYS A 143 -19.08 -6.94 18.69
C LYS A 143 -18.85 -5.43 18.62
N SER A 144 -17.71 -4.96 19.11
CA SER A 144 -17.34 -3.55 19.03
C SER A 144 -17.17 -3.07 17.58
N LEU A 145 -16.56 -3.88 16.72
CA LEU A 145 -16.49 -3.58 15.28
C LEU A 145 -17.88 -3.51 14.63
N ALA A 146 -18.76 -4.49 14.92
CA ALA A 146 -20.11 -4.48 14.38
C ALA A 146 -20.89 -3.24 14.81
N GLN A 147 -20.85 -2.91 16.10
CA GLN A 147 -21.51 -1.70 16.63
C GLN A 147 -20.96 -0.41 16.03
N SER A 148 -19.65 -0.33 15.85
CA SER A 148 -19.01 0.82 15.19
C SER A 148 -19.46 0.95 13.75
N GLN A 149 -19.52 -0.14 13.00
CA GLN A 149 -20.00 -0.14 11.62
C GLN A 149 -21.49 0.22 11.56
N ASP A 150 -22.32 -0.31 12.45
CA ASP A 150 -23.74 0.00 12.50
C ASP A 150 -23.99 1.48 12.78
N LYS A 151 -23.32 2.05 13.77
CA LYS A 151 -23.41 3.49 14.08
C LYS A 151 -22.99 4.34 12.87
N LEU A 152 -21.91 3.98 12.20
CA LEU A 152 -21.42 4.71 11.05
C LEU A 152 -22.38 4.58 9.86
N THR A 153 -22.95 3.40 9.64
CA THR A 153 -23.97 3.17 8.61
C THR A 153 -25.23 3.98 8.90
N GLN A 154 -25.71 3.99 10.15
CA GLN A 154 -26.87 4.79 10.54
C GLN A 154 -26.62 6.30 10.33
N SER A 155 -25.42 6.77 10.67
CA SER A 155 -25.03 8.16 10.39
C SER A 155 -25.02 8.46 8.90
N ASN A 156 -24.45 7.59 8.08
CA ASN A 156 -24.46 7.74 6.62
C ASN A 156 -25.87 7.71 6.05
N ILE A 157 -26.74 6.79 6.52
CA ILE A 157 -28.13 6.69 6.10
C ILE A 157 -28.90 7.97 6.48
N ALA A 158 -28.71 8.50 7.69
CA ALA A 158 -29.33 9.76 8.08
C ALA A 158 -28.95 10.90 7.13
N GLN A 159 -27.69 10.96 6.71
CA GLN A 159 -27.20 11.94 5.72
C GLN A 159 -27.87 11.72 4.34
N LEU A 160 -28.03 10.49 3.93
CA LEU A 160 -28.67 10.13 2.65
C LEU A 160 -30.18 10.43 2.66
N ARG A 161 -30.85 10.29 3.81
CA ARG A 161 -32.27 10.71 3.94
C ARG A 161 -32.48 12.19 3.67
N HIS A 162 -31.57 13.04 4.10
CA HIS A 162 -31.58 14.45 3.70
C HIS A 162 -31.35 14.63 2.19
N ALA A 163 -30.90 13.60 1.50
CA ALA A 163 -30.62 13.58 0.07
C ALA A 163 -31.77 12.98 -0.77
N GLU A 164 -32.96 12.72 -0.18
CA GLU A 164 -34.13 12.16 -0.89
C GLU A 164 -33.84 10.83 -1.62
N ILE A 165 -32.89 10.05 -1.11
CA ILE A 165 -32.61 8.70 -1.63
C ILE A 165 -33.57 7.73 -0.94
N GLU A 166 -34.28 6.91 -1.73
CA GLU A 166 -35.14 5.84 -1.21
C GLU A 166 -34.27 4.80 -0.49
N LEU A 167 -34.36 4.78 0.84
CA LEU A 167 -33.46 4.01 1.71
C LEU A 167 -33.94 2.59 2.00
N ASP A 168 -35.23 2.32 1.77
CA ASP A 168 -35.80 0.99 2.00
C ASP A 168 -35.10 -0.10 1.19
N THR A 169 -34.51 0.30 0.05
CA THR A 169 -33.69 -0.58 -0.79
C THR A 169 -32.33 -0.91 -0.14
N ILE A 170 -31.79 -0.05 0.71
CA ILE A 170 -30.45 -0.21 1.30
C ILE A 170 -30.49 -1.12 2.53
N ASP A 171 -31.50 -0.95 3.41
CA ASP A 171 -31.62 -1.75 4.63
C ASP A 171 -31.88 -3.25 4.33
N GLY A 172 -32.61 -3.56 3.26
CA GLY A 172 -32.84 -4.94 2.82
C GLY A 172 -31.67 -5.59 2.09
N SER A 173 -30.67 -4.79 1.64
CA SER A 173 -29.55 -5.28 0.84
C SER A 173 -28.31 -5.67 1.65
N ILE A 174 -28.30 -5.45 2.98
CA ILE A 174 -27.14 -5.72 3.81
C ILE A 174 -27.16 -7.16 4.33
N ASP A 175 -26.24 -7.97 3.83
CA ASP A 175 -26.09 -9.36 4.30
C ASP A 175 -25.51 -9.44 5.73
N PRO A 176 -26.28 -9.91 6.71
CA PRO A 176 -25.82 -10.05 8.10
C PRO A 176 -24.73 -11.12 8.25
N ILE A 177 -24.70 -12.14 7.39
CA ILE A 177 -23.73 -13.23 7.43
C ILE A 177 -22.37 -12.71 7.00
N CYS A 178 -22.30 -11.99 5.87
CA CYS A 178 -21.08 -11.36 5.38
C CYS A 178 -20.54 -10.35 6.39
N THR A 179 -21.40 -9.51 6.97
CA THR A 179 -21.00 -8.54 8.00
C THR A 179 -20.43 -9.23 9.24
N ARG A 180 -21.07 -10.30 9.72
CA ARG A 180 -20.60 -11.08 10.88
C ARG A 180 -19.25 -11.76 10.60
N THR A 181 -19.08 -12.33 9.41
CA THR A 181 -17.83 -12.98 9.00
C THR A 181 -16.71 -11.95 8.93
N TRP A 182 -16.96 -10.84 8.26
CA TRP A 182 -16.00 -9.75 8.15
C TRP A 182 -15.57 -9.21 9.52
N THR A 183 -16.51 -8.92 10.44
CA THR A 183 -16.17 -8.40 11.76
C THR A 183 -15.33 -9.36 12.59
N LYS A 184 -15.57 -10.68 12.48
CA LYS A 184 -14.76 -11.69 13.15
C LYS A 184 -13.33 -11.73 12.57
N MET A 185 -13.20 -11.71 11.25
CA MET A 185 -11.89 -11.70 10.58
C MET A 185 -11.12 -10.41 10.87
N ALA A 186 -11.80 -9.28 10.82
CA ALA A 186 -11.23 -7.96 11.11
C ALA A 186 -10.75 -7.87 12.57
N ALA A 187 -11.55 -8.36 13.54
CA ALA A 187 -11.15 -8.37 14.95
C ALA A 187 -9.89 -9.21 15.17
N ARG A 188 -9.82 -10.41 14.56
CA ARG A 188 -8.64 -11.27 14.61
C ARG A 188 -7.42 -10.59 14.00
N GLN A 189 -7.57 -9.96 12.84
CA GLN A 189 -6.47 -9.24 12.20
C GLN A 189 -6.00 -8.06 13.04
N ASN A 190 -6.91 -7.27 13.62
CA ASN A 190 -6.56 -6.19 14.52
C ASN A 190 -5.79 -6.69 15.75
N GLN A 191 -6.21 -7.81 16.34
CA GLN A 191 -5.49 -8.43 17.47
C GLN A 191 -4.05 -8.78 17.07
N HIS A 192 -3.84 -9.40 15.92
CA HIS A 192 -2.51 -9.69 15.39
C HIS A 192 -1.68 -8.41 15.14
N LEU A 193 -2.30 -7.32 14.68
CA LEU A 193 -1.62 -6.07 14.42
C LEU A 193 -1.19 -5.35 15.69
N TYR A 194 -1.95 -5.43 16.80
CA TYR A 194 -1.54 -4.85 18.08
C TYR A 194 -0.26 -5.51 18.63
N ARG A 195 -0.10 -6.81 18.43
CA ARG A 195 1.03 -7.62 18.89
C ARG A 195 1.78 -8.22 17.68
N TYR A 196 2.06 -7.40 16.67
CA TYR A 196 2.45 -7.89 15.34
C TYR A 196 3.73 -8.72 15.37
N ARG A 197 4.77 -8.25 16.06
CA ARG A 197 6.04 -8.98 16.19
C ARG A 197 5.83 -10.29 16.99
N GLU A 198 5.22 -10.19 18.15
CA GLU A 198 4.95 -11.35 19.00
C GLU A 198 4.13 -12.41 18.26
N THR A 199 3.10 -11.99 17.52
CA THR A 199 2.29 -12.92 16.72
C THR A 199 3.12 -13.63 15.66
N ILE A 200 4.07 -12.96 15.02
CA ILE A 200 4.96 -13.57 14.02
C ILE A 200 5.92 -14.56 14.71
N GLU A 201 6.49 -14.20 15.85
CA GLU A 201 7.35 -15.07 16.64
C GLU A 201 6.59 -16.32 17.12
N GLU A 202 5.35 -16.16 17.60
CA GLU A 202 4.45 -17.27 17.98
C GLU A 202 4.18 -18.18 16.77
N LEU A 203 3.80 -17.62 15.60
CA LEU A 203 3.53 -18.40 14.40
C LEU A 203 4.75 -19.16 13.89
N LEU A 204 5.94 -18.59 13.98
CA LEU A 204 7.18 -19.25 13.61
C LEU A 204 7.53 -20.39 14.60
N SER A 205 7.36 -20.15 15.89
CA SER A 205 7.59 -21.15 16.94
C SER A 205 6.63 -22.34 16.84
N ASP A 206 5.34 -22.07 16.56
CA ASP A 206 4.31 -23.10 16.35
C ASP A 206 4.62 -23.99 15.13
N GLN A 207 5.36 -23.48 14.16
CA GLN A 207 5.85 -24.21 12.99
C GLN A 207 7.19 -24.94 13.25
N GLY A 208 7.70 -24.89 14.49
CA GLY A 208 8.93 -25.54 14.91
C GLY A 208 10.21 -24.76 14.62
N HIS A 209 10.10 -23.46 14.24
CA HIS A 209 11.26 -22.64 13.97
C HIS A 209 11.80 -21.99 15.24
N ARG A 210 13.12 -21.93 15.34
CA ARG A 210 13.81 -21.23 16.42
C ARG A 210 14.08 -19.78 16.03
N VAL A 211 13.50 -18.84 16.76
CA VAL A 211 13.71 -17.40 16.59
C VAL A 211 14.81 -16.94 17.53
N ASN A 212 15.89 -16.39 16.99
CA ASN A 212 16.99 -15.84 17.76
C ASN A 212 17.09 -14.32 17.53
N PRO A 213 17.43 -13.52 18.55
CA PRO A 213 17.75 -12.11 18.32
C PRO A 213 18.96 -12.01 17.38
N PRO A 214 18.99 -11.03 16.47
CA PRO A 214 20.12 -10.88 15.58
C PRO A 214 21.37 -10.45 16.37
N ASP A 215 22.50 -11.03 16.01
CA ASP A 215 23.80 -10.56 16.49
C ASP A 215 24.22 -9.37 15.60
N THR A 216 23.79 -8.16 16.01
CA THR A 216 24.07 -6.93 15.26
C THR A 216 25.01 -6.03 16.05
N ASN A 217 26.26 -6.02 15.62
CA ASN A 217 27.29 -5.09 16.12
C ASN A 217 27.43 -3.84 15.22
N ILE A 218 26.30 -3.28 14.74
CA ILE A 218 26.33 -2.07 13.92
C ILE A 218 26.37 -0.87 14.84
N SER A 219 27.39 -0.02 14.72
CA SER A 219 27.50 1.21 15.48
C SER A 219 26.38 2.20 15.16
N SER A 220 26.06 3.07 16.10
CA SER A 220 25.02 4.10 15.89
C SER A 220 25.33 5.02 14.70
N GLY A 221 26.62 5.32 14.45
CA GLY A 221 27.04 6.12 13.31
C GLY A 221 26.82 5.42 11.97
N GLU A 222 27.11 4.11 11.87
CA GLU A 222 26.84 3.33 10.66
C GLU A 222 25.33 3.21 10.41
N GLN A 223 24.51 3.07 11.46
CA GLN A 223 23.06 3.06 11.32
C GLN A 223 22.53 4.35 10.73
N GLU A 224 23.05 5.50 11.18
CA GLU A 224 22.63 6.81 10.70
C GLU A 224 23.03 7.02 9.24
N THR A 225 24.27 6.67 8.88
CA THR A 225 24.73 6.73 7.49
C THR A 225 23.84 5.90 6.55
N ILE A 226 23.52 4.66 6.93
CA ILE A 226 22.64 3.79 6.13
C ILE A 226 21.24 4.40 5.99
N LYS A 227 20.70 5.00 7.05
CA LYS A 227 19.38 5.66 6.97
C LYS A 227 19.39 6.84 6.02
N GLU A 228 20.43 7.65 6.04
CA GLU A 228 20.59 8.79 5.13
C GLU A 228 20.72 8.34 3.68
N GLU A 229 21.55 7.34 3.40
CA GLU A 229 21.71 6.77 2.06
C GLU A 229 20.39 6.19 1.51
N VAL A 230 19.64 5.45 2.35
CA VAL A 230 18.33 4.91 1.95
C VAL A 230 17.31 6.01 1.73
N LYS A 231 17.33 7.06 2.55
CA LYS A 231 16.46 8.23 2.40
C LYS A 231 16.77 8.94 1.09
N GLN A 232 18.03 9.22 0.82
CA GLN A 232 18.46 9.86 -0.42
C GLN A 232 18.03 9.04 -1.65
N SER A 233 18.32 7.72 -1.67
CA SER A 233 17.91 6.83 -2.76
C SER A 233 16.39 6.81 -2.97
N ARG A 234 15.62 6.95 -1.89
CA ARG A 234 14.16 7.04 -1.97
C ARG A 234 13.71 8.34 -2.61
N ASP A 235 14.27 9.45 -2.17
CA ASP A 235 13.87 10.78 -2.61
C ASP A 235 14.25 10.98 -4.09
N GLU A 236 15.43 10.53 -4.51
CA GLU A 236 15.88 10.51 -5.91
C GLU A 236 14.99 9.62 -6.80
N ALA A 237 14.67 8.40 -6.35
CA ALA A 237 13.81 7.49 -7.11
C ALA A 237 12.37 8.03 -7.26
N TRP A 238 11.85 8.69 -6.22
CA TRP A 238 10.54 9.31 -6.26
C TRP A 238 10.52 10.53 -7.19
N GLU A 239 11.54 11.38 -7.11
CA GLU A 239 11.68 12.54 -7.98
C GLU A 239 11.74 12.13 -9.46
N ALA A 240 12.63 11.20 -9.79
CA ALA A 240 12.76 10.66 -11.15
C ALA A 240 11.44 10.05 -11.66
N ARG A 241 10.66 9.39 -10.78
CA ARG A 241 9.34 8.85 -11.12
C ARG A 241 8.35 9.96 -11.45
N CYS A 242 8.29 11.01 -10.63
CA CYS A 242 7.40 12.15 -10.87
C CYS A 242 7.74 12.89 -12.15
N GLU A 243 9.04 13.03 -12.46
CA GLU A 243 9.50 13.63 -13.72
C GLU A 243 9.07 12.79 -14.92
N MET A 244 9.24 11.46 -14.88
CA MET A 244 8.82 10.58 -15.98
C MET A 244 7.32 10.69 -16.26
N VAL A 245 6.49 10.76 -15.22
CA VAL A 245 5.03 10.97 -15.39
C VAL A 245 4.74 12.33 -16.00
N ALA A 246 5.39 13.40 -15.53
CA ALA A 246 5.18 14.75 -16.06
C ALA A 246 5.61 14.88 -17.54
N GLN A 247 6.70 14.22 -17.92
CA GLN A 247 7.25 14.23 -19.29
C GLN A 247 6.60 13.19 -20.22
N ALA A 248 5.76 12.28 -19.71
CA ALA A 248 5.10 11.26 -20.50
C ALA A 248 4.25 11.87 -21.62
N LEU A 249 4.08 11.13 -22.71
CA LEU A 249 3.23 11.54 -23.83
C LEU A 249 1.77 11.65 -23.39
N GLU A 250 1.10 12.65 -23.94
CA GLU A 250 -0.35 12.78 -23.76
C GLU A 250 -1.07 11.75 -24.63
N ILE A 251 -2.11 11.15 -24.08
CA ILE A 251 -2.94 10.15 -24.76
C ILE A 251 -4.40 10.61 -24.74
N ASP A 252 -5.14 10.17 -25.74
CA ASP A 252 -6.57 10.40 -25.83
C ASP A 252 -7.37 9.45 -24.91
N GLU A 253 -8.65 9.76 -24.73
CA GLU A 253 -9.59 9.00 -23.89
C GLU A 253 -9.70 7.53 -24.33
N LYS A 254 -9.68 7.27 -25.66
CA LYS A 254 -9.76 5.92 -26.22
C LYS A 254 -8.54 5.10 -25.80
N ARG A 255 -7.34 5.67 -25.97
CA ARG A 255 -6.09 5.00 -25.61
C ARG A 255 -5.99 4.81 -24.08
N ALA A 256 -6.43 5.81 -23.30
CA ALA A 256 -6.47 5.69 -21.84
C ALA A 256 -7.33 4.51 -21.40
N LYS A 257 -8.53 4.35 -21.97
CA LYS A 257 -9.42 3.23 -21.67
C LYS A 257 -8.83 1.87 -22.08
N GLU A 258 -8.21 1.79 -23.27
CA GLU A 258 -7.50 0.57 -23.71
C GLU A 258 -6.41 0.18 -22.72
N LEU A 259 -5.66 1.16 -22.19
CA LEU A 259 -4.62 0.94 -21.20
C LEU A 259 -5.20 0.57 -19.82
N GLU A 260 -6.33 1.14 -19.42
CA GLU A 260 -7.01 0.75 -18.17
C GLU A 260 -7.44 -0.70 -18.18
N ASP A 261 -8.02 -1.16 -19.27
CA ASP A 261 -8.49 -2.53 -19.47
C ASP A 261 -7.33 -3.55 -19.68
N SER A 262 -6.17 -3.09 -20.09
CA SER A 262 -5.00 -3.95 -20.32
C SER A 262 -4.42 -4.48 -19.01
N ARG A 263 -4.15 -5.79 -18.96
CA ARG A 263 -3.41 -6.44 -17.85
C ARG A 263 -1.89 -6.23 -17.94
N SER A 264 -1.39 -5.93 -19.12
CA SER A 264 0.04 -5.77 -19.38
C SER A 264 0.28 -4.37 -19.93
N LYS A 265 1.17 -3.62 -19.30
CA LYS A 265 1.51 -2.24 -19.66
C LYS A 265 3.00 -2.05 -19.48
N THR A 266 3.65 -1.45 -20.46
CA THR A 266 5.00 -0.94 -20.29
C THR A 266 5.01 0.17 -19.24
N ARG A 267 6.19 0.45 -18.68
CA ARG A 267 6.35 1.56 -17.74
C ARG A 267 5.93 2.88 -18.36
N ASN A 268 6.33 3.12 -19.61
CA ASN A 268 5.95 4.34 -20.34
C ASN A 268 4.43 4.46 -20.53
N GLU A 269 3.75 3.39 -20.90
CA GLU A 269 2.28 3.36 -21.00
C GLU A 269 1.60 3.63 -19.66
N SER A 270 2.16 3.11 -18.57
CA SER A 270 1.67 3.39 -17.21
C SER A 270 1.85 4.86 -16.84
N ASP A 271 2.96 5.49 -17.26
CA ASP A 271 3.22 6.91 -17.04
C ASP A 271 2.30 7.80 -17.87
N CYS A 272 2.04 7.44 -19.14
CA CYS A 272 1.08 8.12 -20.00
C CYS A 272 -0.34 8.06 -19.40
N LEU A 273 -0.77 6.88 -18.96
CA LEU A 273 -2.06 6.69 -18.33
C LEU A 273 -2.17 7.51 -17.03
N ARG A 274 -1.13 7.49 -16.19
CA ARG A 274 -1.09 8.29 -14.95
C ARG A 274 -1.19 9.78 -15.23
N LYS A 275 -0.46 10.29 -16.23
CA LYS A 275 -0.55 11.69 -16.67
C LYS A 275 -1.95 12.05 -17.14
N HIS A 276 -2.56 11.22 -17.98
CA HIS A 276 -3.94 11.43 -18.45
C HIS A 276 -4.92 11.50 -17.26
N GLN A 277 -4.84 10.57 -16.30
CA GLN A 277 -5.68 10.59 -15.10
C GLN A 277 -5.49 11.85 -14.25
N LEU A 278 -4.27 12.39 -14.16
CA LEU A 278 -4.01 13.65 -13.48
C LEU A 278 -4.60 14.85 -14.24
N GLN A 279 -4.50 14.87 -15.58
CA GLN A 279 -5.13 15.90 -16.42
C GLN A 279 -6.66 15.92 -16.21
N GLN A 280 -7.29 14.73 -16.17
CA GLN A 280 -8.74 14.61 -15.90
C GLN A 280 -9.13 15.06 -14.49
N ARG A 281 -8.23 14.96 -13.52
CA ARG A 281 -8.50 15.39 -12.14
C ARG A 281 -8.35 16.88 -11.93
N TYR A 282 -7.32 17.48 -12.50
CA TYR A 282 -6.90 18.83 -12.17
C TYR A 282 -7.22 19.84 -13.27
N HIS A 283 -7.46 19.39 -14.50
CA HIS A 283 -7.72 20.24 -15.68
C HIS A 283 -6.67 21.35 -15.92
N ILE A 284 -5.42 21.08 -15.53
CA ILE A 284 -4.26 21.95 -15.72
C ILE A 284 -3.09 21.15 -16.26
N PRO A 285 -2.07 21.81 -16.82
CA PRO A 285 -0.84 21.13 -17.25
C PRO A 285 -0.19 20.35 -16.11
N ILE A 286 0.29 19.16 -16.42
CA ILE A 286 0.90 18.26 -15.42
C ILE A 286 2.40 18.52 -15.36
N GLU A 287 2.82 19.11 -14.27
CA GLU A 287 4.22 19.34 -13.92
C GLU A 287 4.67 18.40 -12.81
N THR A 288 5.98 18.19 -12.66
CA THR A 288 6.56 17.33 -11.61
C THR A 288 6.08 17.70 -10.21
N GLY A 289 5.95 19.00 -9.92
CA GLY A 289 5.44 19.49 -8.64
C GLY A 289 4.00 19.08 -8.34
N LEU A 290 3.14 19.03 -9.35
CA LEU A 290 1.76 18.56 -9.21
C LEU A 290 1.69 17.05 -8.98
N VAL A 291 2.51 16.27 -9.69
CA VAL A 291 2.59 14.82 -9.48
C VAL A 291 3.01 14.51 -8.04
N LYS A 292 4.04 15.20 -7.51
CA LYS A 292 4.47 15.07 -6.11
C LYS A 292 3.34 15.38 -5.13
N LYS A 293 2.63 16.48 -5.32
CA LYS A 293 1.47 16.86 -4.48
C LYS A 293 0.34 15.84 -4.52
N ASP A 294 0.02 15.29 -5.71
CA ASP A 294 -1.01 14.25 -5.83
C ASP A 294 -0.63 12.96 -5.08
N ASP A 295 0.64 12.54 -5.18
CA ASP A 295 1.18 11.39 -4.45
C ASP A 295 1.13 11.60 -2.92
N GLU A 296 1.28 12.83 -2.44
CA GLU A 296 1.10 13.23 -1.04
C GLU A 296 -0.37 13.29 -0.61
N GLY A 297 -1.30 13.09 -1.53
CA GLY A 297 -2.74 13.04 -1.25
C GLY A 297 -3.47 14.37 -1.40
N TRP A 298 -2.89 15.35 -2.07
CA TRP A 298 -3.45 16.68 -2.30
C TRP A 298 -4.86 16.64 -2.91
N TYR A 299 -5.11 15.77 -3.89
CA TYR A 299 -6.43 15.65 -4.50
C TYR A 299 -7.54 15.29 -3.51
N LYS A 300 -7.22 14.46 -2.51
CA LYS A 300 -8.19 14.11 -1.46
C LYS A 300 -8.53 15.32 -0.57
N GLN A 301 -7.53 16.13 -0.28
CA GLN A 301 -7.71 17.36 0.52
C GLN A 301 -8.50 18.42 -0.27
N LEU A 302 -8.11 18.63 -1.53
CA LEU A 302 -8.81 19.55 -2.43
C LEU A 302 -10.28 19.18 -2.61
N ARG A 303 -10.56 17.88 -2.82
CA ARG A 303 -11.93 17.39 -2.97
C ARG A 303 -12.74 17.48 -1.67
N PHE A 304 -12.11 17.27 -0.52
CA PHE A 304 -12.76 17.46 0.76
C PHE A 304 -13.11 18.94 0.98
N HIS A 305 -12.16 19.84 0.70
CA HIS A 305 -12.37 21.27 0.79
C HIS A 305 -13.48 21.75 -0.17
N TYR A 306 -13.47 21.28 -1.43
CA TYR A 306 -14.51 21.61 -2.41
C TYR A 306 -15.90 21.27 -1.88
N TYR A 307 -16.12 20.05 -1.39
CA TYR A 307 -17.42 19.63 -0.87
C TYR A 307 -17.78 20.24 0.51
N LEU A 308 -16.81 20.77 1.23
CA LEU A 308 -17.07 21.50 2.48
C LEU A 308 -17.50 22.95 2.21
N THR A 309 -17.18 23.49 1.03
CA THR A 309 -17.38 24.89 0.66
C THR A 309 -18.26 25.01 -0.59
N VAL A 310 -17.66 25.20 -1.75
CA VAL A 310 -18.32 25.57 -3.01
C VAL A 310 -19.25 24.48 -3.56
N GLY A 311 -18.81 23.21 -3.49
CA GLY A 311 -19.53 22.06 -4.04
C GLY A 311 -20.44 21.35 -3.03
N ARG A 312 -20.87 22.06 -1.97
CA ARG A 312 -21.69 21.45 -0.91
C ARG A 312 -23.00 20.85 -1.46
N ASP A 313 -23.62 21.52 -2.39
CA ASP A 313 -24.87 21.08 -3.01
C ASP A 313 -24.69 19.86 -3.90
N ASP A 314 -23.54 19.71 -4.55
CA ASP A 314 -23.20 18.58 -5.42
C ASP A 314 -22.90 17.30 -4.63
N LEU A 315 -22.60 17.39 -3.33
CA LEU A 315 -22.23 16.26 -2.47
C LEU A 315 -23.31 15.18 -2.45
N ARG A 316 -24.55 15.59 -2.43
CA ARG A 316 -25.74 14.74 -2.41
C ARG A 316 -25.82 13.86 -3.67
N GLU A 317 -25.69 14.47 -4.84
CA GLU A 317 -25.75 13.77 -6.12
C GLU A 317 -24.55 12.82 -6.28
N ARG A 318 -23.39 13.27 -5.89
CA ARG A 318 -22.17 12.43 -5.87
C ARG A 318 -22.33 11.18 -5.00
N ASP A 319 -22.77 11.31 -3.76
CA ASP A 319 -22.92 10.17 -2.85
C ASP A 319 -24.04 9.22 -3.31
N ARG A 320 -25.10 9.76 -3.93
CA ARG A 320 -26.17 8.99 -4.58
C ARG A 320 -25.64 8.16 -5.76
N ALA A 321 -24.92 8.79 -6.68
CA ALA A 321 -24.33 8.12 -7.84
C ALA A 321 -23.37 7.00 -7.41
N LEU A 322 -22.55 7.26 -6.40
CA LEU A 322 -21.62 6.25 -5.86
C LEU A 322 -22.37 5.07 -5.24
N LEU A 323 -23.42 5.32 -4.45
CA LEU A 323 -24.20 4.26 -3.84
C LEU A 323 -24.91 3.40 -4.90
N ASN A 324 -25.50 4.02 -5.92
CA ASN A 324 -26.12 3.30 -7.03
C ASN A 324 -25.10 2.39 -7.76
N SER A 325 -23.92 2.92 -8.05
CA SER A 325 -22.82 2.12 -8.64
C SER A 325 -22.41 0.94 -7.77
N MET A 326 -22.37 1.12 -6.45
CA MET A 326 -22.05 0.02 -5.51
C MET A 326 -23.14 -1.04 -5.47
N LEU A 327 -24.41 -0.65 -5.52
CA LEU A 327 -25.55 -1.57 -5.58
C LEU A 327 -25.58 -2.34 -6.89
N GLU A 328 -25.35 -1.68 -8.02
CA GLU A 328 -25.25 -2.32 -9.33
C GLU A 328 -24.11 -3.35 -9.36
N ALA A 329 -22.92 -2.98 -8.92
CA ALA A 329 -21.77 -3.88 -8.83
C ALA A 329 -22.01 -5.07 -7.89
N GLY A 330 -22.80 -4.89 -6.85
CA GLY A 330 -23.15 -5.90 -5.85
C GLY A 330 -24.42 -6.71 -6.18
N GLY A 331 -25.02 -6.54 -7.38
CA GLY A 331 -26.26 -7.22 -7.74
C GLY A 331 -27.45 -6.85 -6.86
N GLY A 332 -27.54 -5.61 -6.41
CA GLY A 332 -28.55 -5.09 -5.49
C GLY A 332 -28.16 -5.17 -4.01
N ALA A 333 -26.97 -5.67 -3.69
CA ALA A 333 -26.47 -5.76 -2.32
C ALA A 333 -25.31 -4.79 -2.09
N ALA A 334 -25.34 -4.08 -0.96
CA ALA A 334 -24.25 -3.20 -0.54
C ALA A 334 -23.59 -3.71 0.74
N PHE A 335 -22.27 -3.70 0.78
CA PHE A 335 -21.50 -4.13 1.95
C PHE A 335 -21.23 -2.94 2.88
N LYS A 336 -21.67 -3.05 4.15
CA LYS A 336 -21.55 -1.96 5.14
C LYS A 336 -20.18 -1.28 5.20
N PRO A 337 -19.06 -2.02 5.30
CA PRO A 337 -17.75 -1.38 5.33
C PRO A 337 -17.42 -0.53 4.10
N ASP A 338 -17.90 -0.91 2.92
CA ASP A 338 -17.67 -0.15 1.69
C ASP A 338 -18.51 1.13 1.68
N ILE A 339 -19.80 1.05 2.07
CA ILE A 339 -20.66 2.22 2.24
C ILE A 339 -20.00 3.20 3.20
N ASN A 340 -19.60 2.73 4.38
CA ASN A 340 -19.01 3.57 5.41
C ASN A 340 -17.69 4.21 5.02
N ARG A 341 -16.94 3.57 4.12
CA ARG A 341 -15.62 4.02 3.67
C ARG A 341 -15.68 5.06 2.56
N THR A 342 -16.69 4.99 1.71
CA THR A 342 -16.73 5.72 0.44
C THR A 342 -17.62 6.94 0.45
N LEU A 343 -18.66 6.98 1.29
CA LEU A 343 -19.53 8.16 1.43
C LEU A 343 -18.81 9.30 2.13
N LEU A 344 -18.82 10.48 1.48
CA LEU A 344 -18.16 11.68 1.99
C LEU A 344 -19.10 12.54 2.86
N GLY A 345 -20.40 12.41 2.64
CA GLY A 345 -21.44 13.22 3.31
C GLY A 345 -21.34 13.20 4.83
N ALA A 346 -21.10 12.02 5.44
CA ALA A 346 -20.97 11.93 6.89
C ALA A 346 -19.75 12.69 7.44
N LYS A 347 -18.64 12.73 6.68
CA LYS A 347 -17.43 13.47 7.07
C LYS A 347 -17.66 14.97 6.96
N ILE A 348 -18.32 15.41 5.90
CA ILE A 348 -18.66 16.84 5.69
C ILE A 348 -19.62 17.31 6.80
N ALA A 349 -20.68 16.55 7.07
CA ALA A 349 -21.61 16.92 8.15
C ALA A 349 -20.94 16.98 9.52
N ALA A 350 -20.06 16.02 9.84
CA ALA A 350 -19.28 16.08 11.08
C ALA A 350 -18.40 17.35 11.13
N SER A 351 -17.79 17.71 10.00
CA SER A 351 -16.98 18.94 9.90
C SER A 351 -17.81 20.22 10.07
N GLU A 352 -19.01 20.23 9.53
CA GLU A 352 -19.97 21.36 9.71
C GLU A 352 -20.38 21.50 11.18
N ILE A 353 -20.70 20.38 11.83
CA ILE A 353 -21.06 20.37 13.27
C ILE A 353 -19.90 20.89 14.13
N LEU A 354 -18.65 20.56 13.75
CA LEU A 354 -17.42 21.03 14.41
C LEU A 354 -17.05 22.48 14.05
N GLY A 355 -17.83 23.16 13.23
CA GLY A 355 -17.59 24.56 12.86
C GLY A 355 -16.44 24.78 11.86
N LEU A 356 -15.92 23.70 11.21
CA LEU A 356 -14.80 23.82 10.27
C LEU A 356 -15.03 24.82 9.13
N PRO A 357 -16.24 24.98 8.54
CA PRO A 357 -16.47 26.01 7.52
C PRO A 357 -16.13 27.41 8.03
N LYS A 358 -16.49 27.74 9.28
CA LYS A 358 -16.17 29.04 9.88
C LYS A 358 -14.66 29.30 10.02
N LEU A 359 -13.87 28.25 10.15
CA LEU A 359 -12.42 28.36 10.21
C LEU A 359 -11.81 28.67 8.83
N LEU A 360 -12.52 28.32 7.75
CA LEU A 360 -12.08 28.56 6.37
C LEU A 360 -12.47 29.96 5.88
N ASP A 361 -13.41 30.63 6.54
CA ASP A 361 -13.84 31.99 6.19
C ASP A 361 -12.77 33.05 6.48
N ASP A 362 -11.86 32.75 7.42
CA ASP A 362 -10.72 33.62 7.75
C ASP A 362 -9.43 32.81 7.87
N PRO A 363 -8.76 32.53 6.74
CA PRO A 363 -7.55 31.69 6.72
C PRO A 363 -6.33 32.33 7.42
N GLU A 364 -6.36 33.65 7.66
CA GLU A 364 -5.27 34.37 8.37
C GLU A 364 -5.47 34.38 9.89
N ARG A 365 -6.62 33.89 10.38
CA ARG A 365 -6.92 33.84 11.79
C ARG A 365 -6.06 32.81 12.54
N GLU A 366 -5.35 33.26 13.55
CA GLU A 366 -4.70 32.35 14.49
C GLU A 366 -5.71 31.81 15.51
N PHE A 367 -5.80 30.48 15.60
CA PHE A 367 -6.65 29.80 16.57
C PHE A 367 -5.87 29.46 17.82
N ARG A 368 -6.45 29.76 19.00
CA ARG A 368 -5.92 29.41 20.31
C ARG A 368 -6.82 28.39 20.97
N ALA A 369 -6.27 27.62 21.89
CA ALA A 369 -7.02 26.59 22.65
C ALA A 369 -8.19 27.18 23.47
N SER A 370 -8.20 28.50 23.69
CA SER A 370 -9.25 29.23 24.38
C SER A 370 -10.36 29.77 23.49
N ASP A 371 -10.25 29.59 22.17
CA ASP A 371 -11.26 30.12 21.25
C ASP A 371 -12.47 29.18 21.20
N ASP A 372 -13.66 29.73 21.43
CA ASP A 372 -14.91 29.02 21.17
C ASP A 372 -15.10 28.93 19.64
N ILE A 373 -15.14 27.72 19.11
CA ILE A 373 -15.31 27.40 17.70
C ILE A 373 -16.79 27.19 17.38
#